data_afbecd43af40d540c40812926bb2a153
#
_entry.id   afbecd43af40d540c40812926bb2a153
#
_cell.length_a   1.000
_cell.length_b   1.000
_cell.length_c   1.000
_cell.angle_alpha   90.00
_cell.angle_beta   90.00
_cell.angle_gamma   90.00
#
_symmetry.space_group_name_H-M   'P 1'
#
loop_
_entity.id
_entity.type
_entity.pdbx_description
1 polymer ?
#
loop_
_entity_poly.entity_id
_entity_poly.type
_entity_poly.pdbx_seq_one_letter_code
_entity_poly.pdbx_strand_id
1 'polypeptide(L)' 'MLVSSIVWSVDETKDLERLPVQVEVPDDVDEEDIADWLSDQYGYLIESFQY' A
#
# COMPACT_ATOMS: atom_id res chain seq x y z
N MET A 1 4.11 -12.00 2.47
CA MET A 1 4.56 -11.46 1.16
C MET A 1 4.97 -10.01 1.31
N LEU A 2 6.15 -9.69 0.83
CA LEU A 2 6.65 -8.32 0.92
C LEU A 2 6.21 -7.51 -0.29
N VAL A 3 5.49 -6.43 -0.04
CA VAL A 3 5.05 -5.48 -1.07
C VAL A 3 5.93 -4.25 -0.97
N SER A 4 6.47 -3.80 -2.09
CA SER A 4 7.42 -2.69 -2.15
C SER A 4 7.05 -1.69 -3.23
N SER A 5 7.77 -0.57 -3.27
CA SER A 5 7.56 0.50 -4.25
C SER A 5 6.09 0.96 -4.28
N ILE A 6 5.50 1.08 -3.10
CA ILE A 6 4.09 1.47 -2.97
C ILE A 6 3.96 2.96 -3.27
N VAL A 7 3.09 3.29 -4.23
CA VAL A 7 2.76 4.68 -4.56
C VAL A 7 1.33 4.94 -4.09
N TRP A 8 1.21 5.81 -3.11
CA TRP A 8 -0.08 6.15 -2.51
C TRP A 8 -0.72 7.31 -3.26
N SER A 9 -2.04 7.24 -3.43
CA SER A 9 -2.81 8.34 -4.02
C SER A 9 -3.20 9.31 -2.91
N VAL A 10 -2.40 10.35 -2.72
CA VAL A 10 -2.62 11.35 -1.67
C VAL A 10 -2.56 12.74 -2.28
N ASP A 11 -3.30 13.67 -1.68
CA ASP A 11 -3.36 15.06 -2.17
C ASP A 11 -2.20 15.91 -1.67
N GLU A 12 -1.59 15.54 -0.54
CA GLU A 12 -0.51 16.30 0.06
C GLU A 12 0.74 15.45 0.21
N THR A 13 1.89 16.01 -0.17
CA THR A 13 3.16 15.29 -0.10
C THR A 13 3.56 14.91 1.31
N LYS A 14 3.14 15.68 2.32
CA LYS A 14 3.46 15.37 3.71
C LYS A 14 2.79 14.07 4.18
N ASP A 15 1.70 13.68 3.56
CA ASP A 15 1.04 12.41 3.89
C ASP A 15 1.86 11.23 3.37
N LEU A 16 2.58 11.41 2.25
CA LEU A 16 3.48 10.39 1.72
C LEU A 16 4.60 10.06 2.71
N GLU A 17 5.07 11.03 3.45
CA GLU A 17 6.14 10.85 4.43
C GLU A 17 5.72 9.96 5.59
N ARG A 18 4.42 9.89 5.87
CA ARG A 18 3.86 9.09 6.95
C ARG A 18 3.53 7.67 6.51
N LEU A 19 3.43 7.45 5.20
CA LEU A 19 3.02 6.16 4.67
C LEU A 19 4.24 5.33 4.28
N PRO A 20 4.23 4.03 4.58
CA PRO A 20 5.35 3.17 4.21
C PRO A 20 5.39 2.94 2.71
N VAL A 21 6.59 2.78 2.17
CA VAL A 21 6.78 2.38 0.78
C VAL A 21 6.92 0.87 0.65
N GLN A 22 7.01 0.17 1.78
CA GLN A 22 7.23 -1.27 1.83
C GLN A 22 6.45 -1.83 3.02
N VAL A 23 5.65 -2.86 2.78
CA VAL A 23 4.80 -3.45 3.81
C VAL A 23 4.81 -4.97 3.67
N GLU A 24 4.89 -5.67 4.80
CA GLU A 24 4.73 -7.12 4.84
C GLU A 24 3.23 -7.44 4.87
N VAL A 25 2.76 -8.11 3.85
CA VAL A 25 1.34 -8.49 3.71
C VAL A 25 1.20 -9.97 4.03
N PRO A 26 0.17 -10.38 4.81
CA PRO A 26 -0.06 -11.79 5.10
C PRO A 26 -0.20 -12.63 3.81
N ASP A 27 0.30 -13.86 3.86
CA ASP A 27 0.29 -14.75 2.69
C ASP A 27 -1.11 -15.19 2.27
N ASP A 28 -2.09 -15.05 3.16
CA ASP A 28 -3.48 -15.40 2.87
C ASP A 28 -4.22 -14.30 2.11
N VAL A 29 -3.56 -13.17 1.86
CA VAL A 29 -4.12 -12.10 1.03
C VAL A 29 -3.75 -12.36 -0.43
N ASP A 30 -4.76 -12.47 -1.29
CA ASP A 30 -4.54 -12.68 -2.72
C ASP A 30 -3.96 -11.44 -3.38
N GLU A 31 -3.24 -11.63 -4.49
CA GLU A 31 -2.65 -10.53 -5.24
C GLU A 31 -3.68 -9.47 -5.63
N GLU A 32 -4.88 -9.92 -5.98
CA GLU A 32 -5.97 -9.03 -6.39
C GLU A 32 -6.47 -8.18 -5.23
N ASP A 33 -6.25 -8.63 -4.00
CA ASP A 33 -6.76 -7.97 -2.81
C ASP A 33 -5.71 -7.12 -2.09
N ILE A 34 -4.44 -7.16 -2.55
CA ILE A 34 -3.35 -6.43 -1.89
C ILE A 34 -3.65 -4.93 -1.80
N ALA A 35 -4.05 -4.32 -2.92
CA ALA A 35 -4.34 -2.88 -2.93
C ALA A 35 -5.47 -2.55 -1.97
N ASP A 36 -6.54 -3.35 -1.98
CA ASP A 36 -7.66 -3.15 -1.06
C ASP A 36 -7.24 -3.35 0.39
N TRP A 37 -6.43 -4.37 0.65
CA TRP A 37 -5.93 -4.65 1.99
C TRP A 37 -5.11 -3.48 2.53
N LEU A 38 -4.17 -2.98 1.73
CA LEU A 38 -3.32 -1.86 2.12
C LEU A 38 -4.15 -0.58 2.29
N SER A 39 -5.07 -0.33 1.39
CA SER A 39 -5.96 0.83 1.48
C SER A 39 -6.78 0.80 2.76
N ASP A 40 -7.28 -0.37 3.14
CA ASP A 40 -8.06 -0.54 4.36
C ASP A 40 -7.21 -0.33 5.61
N GLN A 41 -5.95 -0.80 5.58
CA GLN A 41 -5.04 -0.68 6.72
C GLN A 41 -4.62 0.78 6.98
N TYR A 42 -4.38 1.54 5.93
CA TYR A 42 -3.82 2.88 6.04
C TYR A 42 -4.80 4.01 5.73
N GLY A 43 -5.93 3.69 5.12
CA GLY A 43 -6.96 4.68 4.84
C GLY A 43 -6.72 5.54 3.59
N TYR A 44 -5.82 5.12 2.70
CA TYR A 44 -5.50 5.83 1.46
C TYR A 44 -5.56 4.88 0.28
N LEU A 45 -5.90 5.40 -0.88
CA LEU A 45 -5.89 4.62 -2.11
C LEU A 45 -4.46 4.42 -2.61
N ILE A 46 -4.24 3.37 -3.36
CA ILE A 46 -2.94 3.03 -3.91
C ILE A 46 -2.96 3.16 -5.42
N GLU A 47 -1.94 3.81 -5.99
CA GLU A 47 -1.81 3.94 -7.43
C GLU A 47 -1.01 2.78 -8.03
N SER A 48 0.05 2.36 -7.36
CA SER A 48 0.86 1.23 -7.82
C SER A 48 1.67 0.62 -6.69
N PHE A 49 2.15 -0.59 -6.91
CA PHE A 49 3.03 -1.30 -5.98
C PHE A 49 3.69 -2.45 -6.71
N GLN A 50 4.70 -3.06 -6.07
CA GLN A 50 5.38 -4.25 -6.57
C GLN A 50 5.42 -5.32 -5.49
N TYR A 51 5.39 -6.57 -5.94
CA TYR A 51 5.48 -7.72 -5.04
C TYR A 51 6.26 -8.87 -5.65
#